data_c59fc4eb2555d14b881db6e6ac32923b
#
_entry.id   c59fc4eb2555d14b881db6e6ac32923b
#
_cell.length_a   1.000
_cell.length_b   1.000
_cell.length_c   1.000
_cell.angle_alpha   90.00
_cell.angle_beta   90.00
_cell.angle_gamma   90.00
#
_symmetry.space_group_name_H-M   'P 1'
#
loop_
_entity.id
_entity.type
_entity.pdbx_description
1 polymer ?
#
loop_
_entity_poly.entity_id
_entity_poly.type
_entity_poly.pdbx_seq_one_letter_code
_entity_poly.pdbx_strand_id
1 'polypeptide(L)'
;VLKAHQQVVIMDPKGDWWGLRSSADGKSAGLPITLMGGKHGDVPLEPTAGALIADLVVDEGVSVVLDFSLFDSKADEIRFATTFLDRFYRKSTKPVLLVVDEADVFAPQHPEKNETVMLNRMETICRRGAGRGIGVVLVSQRSAALHKGCLSQTELMVAHQTTAPQDKDAIKEWVVDHADKERREEFMNRITKLPQGTAILWSPSWLEIYEEVGIRRKETYDSGDAPRVGKRRKAHQGARPGGSRTPEEAHGRDDREGEAGGSEVAPS
;
A
#
# COMPACT_ATOMS: atom_id res chain seq x y z
N VAL A 1 -11.24 -1.17 -3.10
CA VAL A 1 -11.08 -1.36 -1.65
C VAL A 1 -11.26 -0.02 -0.95
N LEU A 2 -10.32 0.94 -1.01
CA LEU A 2 -10.46 2.26 -0.34
C LEU A 2 -11.74 3.02 -0.72
N LYS A 3 -12.13 3.03 -2.01
CA LYS A 3 -13.40 3.62 -2.45
C LYS A 3 -14.64 2.87 -1.94
N ALA A 4 -14.50 1.62 -1.55
CA ALA A 4 -15.54 0.82 -0.91
C ALA A 4 -15.48 0.90 0.63
N HIS A 5 -14.75 1.88 1.18
CA HIS A 5 -14.58 2.13 2.61
C HIS A 5 -14.05 0.92 3.40
N GLN A 6 -13.31 0.04 2.74
CA GLN A 6 -12.62 -1.06 3.43
C GLN A 6 -11.23 -0.59 3.86
N GLN A 7 -10.85 -1.00 5.07
CA GLN A 7 -9.54 -0.69 5.62
C GLN A 7 -8.42 -1.34 4.80
N VAL A 8 -7.37 -0.57 4.53
CA VAL A 8 -6.18 -1.02 3.80
C VAL A 8 -4.93 -0.61 4.55
N VAL A 9 -4.01 -1.54 4.69
CA VAL A 9 -2.65 -1.30 5.18
C VAL A 9 -1.70 -1.61 4.05
N ILE A 10 -0.83 -0.68 3.67
CA ILE A 10 0.14 -0.85 2.61
C ILE A 10 1.54 -0.78 3.21
N MET A 11 2.34 -1.82 3.02
CA MET A 11 3.76 -1.83 3.35
C MET A 11 4.54 -1.45 2.10
N ASP A 12 5.22 -0.31 2.11
CA ASP A 12 5.88 0.32 0.97
C ASP A 12 7.37 0.53 1.24
N PRO A 13 8.24 -0.39 0.81
CA PRO A 13 9.68 -0.26 1.06
C PRO A 13 10.37 0.79 0.18
N LYS A 14 9.73 1.24 -0.92
CA LYS A 14 10.30 2.19 -1.87
C LYS A 14 9.82 3.63 -1.68
N GLY A 15 8.69 3.85 -0.98
CA GLY A 15 8.07 5.16 -0.85
C GLY A 15 7.35 5.62 -2.12
N ASP A 16 6.76 4.68 -2.87
CA ASP A 16 6.11 4.94 -4.16
C ASP A 16 4.57 5.09 -4.07
N TRP A 17 3.97 4.90 -2.88
CA TRP A 17 2.53 4.91 -2.72
C TRP A 17 1.94 6.21 -2.19
N TRP A 18 2.74 7.22 -1.88
CA TRP A 18 2.25 8.52 -1.39
C TRP A 18 1.31 9.23 -2.37
N GLY A 19 1.45 8.94 -3.68
CA GLY A 19 0.58 9.48 -4.72
C GLY A 19 -0.90 9.10 -4.60
N LEU A 20 -1.26 8.11 -3.78
CA LEU A 20 -2.66 7.77 -3.49
C LEU A 20 -3.45 8.95 -2.92
N ARG A 21 -2.80 9.88 -2.21
CA ARG A 21 -3.43 11.08 -1.61
C ARG A 21 -3.72 12.20 -2.60
N SER A 22 -3.39 12.02 -3.87
CA SER A 22 -3.57 13.03 -4.90
C SER A 22 -4.27 12.47 -6.13
N SER A 23 -5.04 13.29 -6.83
CA SER A 23 -5.57 12.96 -8.15
C SER A 23 -4.44 12.75 -9.17
N ALA A 24 -4.72 12.07 -10.28
CA ALA A 24 -3.72 11.77 -11.30
C ALA A 24 -3.01 13.00 -11.89
N ASP A 25 -3.67 14.16 -11.90
CA ASP A 25 -3.08 15.43 -12.36
C ASP A 25 -2.35 16.20 -11.25
N GLY A 26 -2.40 15.71 -10.00
CA GLY A 26 -1.76 16.33 -8.85
C GLY A 26 -2.44 17.57 -8.29
N LYS A 27 -3.67 17.90 -8.72
CA LYS A 27 -4.34 19.16 -8.38
C LYS A 27 -5.41 19.03 -7.30
N SER A 28 -5.93 17.84 -7.11
CA SER A 28 -7.04 17.57 -6.16
C SER A 28 -6.64 16.49 -5.16
N ALA A 29 -7.38 16.39 -4.06
CA ALA A 29 -7.25 15.29 -3.13
C ALA A 29 -7.56 13.95 -3.83
N GLY A 30 -6.81 12.93 -3.47
CA GLY A 30 -7.02 11.55 -3.92
C GLY A 30 -7.82 10.73 -2.92
N LEU A 31 -7.27 9.59 -2.52
CA LEU A 31 -7.93 8.66 -1.61
C LEU A 31 -7.67 9.02 -0.13
N PRO A 32 -8.63 8.77 0.77
CA PRO A 32 -8.48 9.01 2.20
C PRO A 32 -7.57 7.93 2.81
N ILE A 33 -6.29 8.21 2.86
CA ILE A 33 -5.28 7.31 3.43
C ILE A 33 -4.23 8.12 4.18
N THR A 34 -3.81 7.66 5.35
CA THR A 34 -2.74 8.27 6.15
C THR A 34 -1.39 7.77 5.67
N LEU A 35 -0.40 8.65 5.58
CA LEU A 35 0.96 8.28 5.25
C LEU A 35 1.80 8.31 6.53
N MET A 36 2.48 7.22 6.83
CA MET A 36 3.39 7.10 7.97
C MET A 36 4.78 6.74 7.47
N GLY A 37 5.79 7.48 7.87
CA GLY A 37 7.16 7.35 7.40
C GLY A 37 7.41 8.04 6.06
N GLY A 38 8.60 7.82 5.52
CA GLY A 38 9.04 8.40 4.26
C GLY A 38 9.05 9.94 4.24
N LYS A 39 9.34 10.48 3.07
CA LYS A 39 9.42 11.94 2.87
C LYS A 39 8.07 12.66 2.95
N HIS A 40 6.99 11.95 2.64
CA HIS A 40 5.64 12.50 2.51
C HIS A 40 4.72 12.11 3.65
N GLY A 41 5.27 11.45 4.69
CA GLY A 41 4.52 10.97 5.85
C GLY A 41 3.96 12.10 6.72
N ASP A 42 2.77 11.84 7.27
CA ASP A 42 2.13 12.72 8.27
C ASP A 42 2.82 12.58 9.63
N VAL A 43 3.35 11.38 9.91
CA VAL A 43 4.13 11.04 11.10
C VAL A 43 5.36 10.21 10.71
N PRO A 44 6.50 10.39 11.40
CA PRO A 44 7.67 9.55 11.18
C PRO A 44 7.41 8.11 11.66
N LEU A 45 8.14 7.15 11.07
CA LEU A 45 8.21 5.78 11.57
C LEU A 45 9.51 5.57 12.34
N GLU A 46 9.37 5.20 13.61
CA GLU A 46 10.51 4.82 14.44
C GLU A 46 10.70 3.30 14.44
N PRO A 47 11.92 2.77 14.36
CA PRO A 47 12.16 1.33 14.27
C PRO A 47 11.54 0.50 15.40
N THR A 48 11.32 1.12 16.56
CA THR A 48 10.74 0.47 17.74
C THR A 48 9.22 0.61 17.85
N ALA A 49 8.59 1.41 16.97
CA ALA A 49 7.18 1.76 17.09
C ALA A 49 6.23 0.77 16.38
N GLY A 50 6.73 -0.31 15.77
CA GLY A 50 5.90 -1.21 14.96
C GLY A 50 4.66 -1.74 15.69
N ALA A 51 4.79 -2.21 16.92
CA ALA A 51 3.65 -2.69 17.70
C ALA A 51 2.65 -1.56 18.04
N LEU A 52 3.13 -0.36 18.39
CA LEU A 52 2.29 0.81 18.67
C LEU A 52 1.50 1.24 17.42
N ILE A 53 2.15 1.28 16.26
CA ILE A 53 1.48 1.62 15.00
C ILE A 53 0.44 0.55 14.62
N ALA A 54 0.73 -0.73 14.86
CA ALA A 54 -0.24 -1.80 14.64
C ALA A 54 -1.48 -1.62 15.55
N ASP A 55 -1.28 -1.24 16.82
CA ASP A 55 -2.36 -0.95 17.75
C ASP A 55 -3.23 0.20 17.25
N LEU A 56 -2.61 1.32 16.87
CA LEU A 56 -3.30 2.48 16.32
C LEU A 56 -4.12 2.13 15.07
N VAL A 57 -3.50 1.43 14.12
CA VAL A 57 -4.13 1.05 12.84
C VAL A 57 -5.36 0.16 13.07
N VAL A 58 -5.27 -0.80 13.99
CA VAL A 58 -6.38 -1.74 14.27
C VAL A 58 -7.47 -1.08 15.10
N ASP A 59 -7.13 -0.33 16.14
CA ASP A 59 -8.10 0.28 17.04
C ASP A 59 -8.93 1.37 16.33
N GLU A 60 -8.25 2.25 15.62
CA GLU A 60 -8.90 3.36 14.90
C GLU A 60 -9.49 2.95 13.55
N GLY A 61 -9.14 1.77 13.04
CA GLY A 61 -9.62 1.29 11.74
C GLY A 61 -9.18 2.16 10.57
N VAL A 62 -8.05 2.88 10.71
CA VAL A 62 -7.55 3.80 9.68
C VAL A 62 -6.82 3.06 8.56
N SER A 63 -6.97 3.54 7.34
CA SER A 63 -6.16 3.07 6.21
C SER A 63 -4.84 3.80 6.17
N VAL A 64 -3.73 3.05 6.01
CA VAL A 64 -2.38 3.62 6.08
C VAL A 64 -1.45 3.11 4.99
N VAL A 65 -0.51 3.94 4.56
CA VAL A 65 0.73 3.54 3.90
C VAL A 65 1.83 3.62 4.95
N LEU A 66 2.54 2.55 5.15
CA LEU A 66 3.75 2.46 5.95
C LEU A 66 4.92 2.57 4.97
N ASP A 67 5.51 3.75 4.88
CA ASP A 67 6.62 4.06 3.97
C ASP A 67 7.95 3.83 4.69
N PHE A 68 8.65 2.77 4.30
CA PHE A 68 9.92 2.33 4.90
C PHE A 68 11.14 3.02 4.28
N SER A 69 10.97 3.84 3.25
CA SER A 69 12.06 4.36 2.41
C SER A 69 13.08 5.25 3.13
N LEU A 70 12.77 5.73 4.33
CA LEU A 70 13.66 6.56 5.15
C LEU A 70 14.18 5.87 6.41
N PHE A 71 14.02 4.55 6.57
CA PHE A 71 14.77 3.86 7.61
C PHE A 71 16.27 3.89 7.31
N ASP A 72 17.08 4.13 8.34
CA ASP A 72 18.53 4.28 8.20
C ASP A 72 19.24 2.98 7.82
N SER A 73 18.62 1.84 8.15
CA SER A 73 19.21 0.52 7.91
C SER A 73 18.15 -0.55 7.66
N LYS A 74 18.56 -1.61 6.96
CA LYS A 74 17.74 -2.82 6.80
C LYS A 74 17.37 -3.46 8.15
N ALA A 75 18.21 -3.33 9.16
CA ALA A 75 17.93 -3.84 10.51
C ALA A 75 16.75 -3.09 11.16
N ASP A 76 16.62 -1.79 10.91
CA ASP A 76 15.51 -0.97 11.39
C ASP A 76 14.19 -1.32 10.69
N GLU A 77 14.24 -1.52 9.36
CA GLU A 77 13.09 -2.03 8.60
C GLU A 77 12.59 -3.37 9.16
N ILE A 78 13.51 -4.34 9.33
CA ILE A 78 13.20 -5.67 9.85
C ILE A 78 12.61 -5.58 11.26
N ARG A 79 13.18 -4.74 12.12
CA ARG A 79 12.71 -4.55 13.50
C ARG A 79 11.29 -4.00 13.53
N PHE A 80 11.02 -2.95 12.77
CA PHE A 80 9.69 -2.37 12.67
C PHE A 80 8.70 -3.38 12.08
N ALA A 81 9.00 -3.95 10.90
CA ALA A 81 8.13 -4.89 10.21
C ALA A 81 7.80 -6.11 11.09
N THR A 82 8.79 -6.68 11.78
CA THR A 82 8.59 -7.84 12.66
C THR A 82 7.60 -7.55 13.77
N THR A 83 7.77 -6.43 14.48
CA THR A 83 6.91 -6.06 15.62
C THR A 83 5.53 -5.61 15.16
N PHE A 84 5.45 -4.91 14.02
CA PHE A 84 4.19 -4.53 13.39
C PHE A 84 3.38 -5.76 12.98
N LEU A 85 3.95 -6.67 12.18
CA LEU A 85 3.27 -7.87 11.67
C LEU A 85 2.79 -8.79 12.81
N ASP A 86 3.63 -9.00 13.84
CA ASP A 86 3.24 -9.80 15.00
C ASP A 86 2.03 -9.20 15.72
N ARG A 87 2.08 -7.90 16.03
CA ARG A 87 1.02 -7.21 16.76
C ARG A 87 -0.25 -7.08 15.92
N PHE A 88 -0.10 -6.72 14.64
CA PHE A 88 -1.19 -6.61 13.67
C PHE A 88 -1.97 -7.92 13.56
N TYR A 89 -1.27 -9.04 13.37
CA TYR A 89 -1.90 -10.36 13.32
C TYR A 89 -2.66 -10.71 14.61
N ARG A 90 -2.04 -10.48 15.76
CA ARG A 90 -2.65 -10.83 17.06
C ARG A 90 -3.89 -10.01 17.36
N LYS A 91 -3.90 -8.74 16.97
CA LYS A 91 -4.94 -7.79 17.32
C LYS A 91 -6.09 -7.69 16.32
N SER A 92 -5.83 -7.99 15.05
CA SER A 92 -6.87 -7.90 14.00
C SER A 92 -8.04 -8.84 14.29
N THR A 93 -9.24 -8.29 14.18
CA THR A 93 -10.53 -9.01 14.34
C THR A 93 -11.59 -8.50 13.37
N LYS A 94 -11.29 -7.48 12.56
CA LYS A 94 -12.15 -6.88 11.55
C LYS A 94 -11.55 -7.04 10.16
N PRO A 95 -12.36 -7.02 9.10
CA PRO A 95 -11.86 -7.09 7.73
C PRO A 95 -10.86 -5.98 7.43
N VAL A 96 -9.66 -6.35 7.00
CA VAL A 96 -8.59 -5.44 6.59
C VAL A 96 -7.79 -6.08 5.45
N LEU A 97 -7.39 -5.28 4.47
CA LEU A 97 -6.52 -5.73 3.39
C LEU A 97 -5.08 -5.27 3.67
N LEU A 98 -4.17 -6.22 3.81
CA LEU A 98 -2.73 -5.97 3.88
C LEU A 98 -2.15 -6.10 2.46
N VAL A 99 -1.66 -4.99 1.92
CA VAL A 99 -0.94 -4.93 0.65
C VAL A 99 0.54 -4.82 0.95
N VAL A 100 1.33 -5.75 0.47
CA VAL A 100 2.77 -5.79 0.68
C VAL A 100 3.45 -5.58 -0.67
N ASP A 101 3.96 -4.38 -0.88
CA ASP A 101 4.74 -4.06 -2.08
C ASP A 101 6.16 -4.58 -1.93
N GLU A 102 6.80 -4.95 -3.06
CA GLU A 102 8.08 -5.65 -3.07
C GLU A 102 8.13 -6.76 -2.00
N ALA A 103 7.14 -7.66 -2.05
CA ALA A 103 6.87 -8.63 -0.98
C ALA A 103 8.06 -9.53 -0.66
N ASP A 104 9.00 -9.68 -1.57
CA ASP A 104 10.27 -10.39 -1.36
C ASP A 104 11.20 -9.69 -0.33
N VAL A 105 10.99 -8.40 -0.05
CA VAL A 105 11.69 -7.68 1.04
C VAL A 105 11.24 -8.21 2.41
N PHE A 106 9.94 -8.50 2.57
CA PHE A 106 9.34 -8.92 3.84
C PHE A 106 9.19 -10.44 3.96
N ALA A 107 9.22 -11.14 2.84
CA ALA A 107 9.17 -12.61 2.76
C ALA A 107 10.19 -13.14 1.75
N PRO A 108 11.51 -13.00 2.02
CA PRO A 108 12.55 -13.45 1.11
C PRO A 108 12.62 -14.96 1.02
N GLN A 109 12.87 -15.52 -0.20
CA GLN A 109 13.04 -16.94 -0.44
C GLN A 109 14.27 -17.51 0.28
N HIS A 110 15.31 -16.70 0.41
CA HIS A 110 16.55 -17.04 1.12
C HIS A 110 16.81 -16.02 2.22
N PRO A 111 16.14 -16.16 3.39
CA PRO A 111 16.26 -15.19 4.47
C PRO A 111 17.64 -15.21 5.11
N GLU A 112 18.18 -14.05 5.41
CA GLU A 112 19.28 -13.91 6.34
C GLU A 112 18.82 -14.25 7.76
N LYS A 113 19.79 -14.50 8.66
CA LYS A 113 19.47 -14.89 10.04
C LYS A 113 18.55 -13.91 10.77
N ASN A 114 18.73 -12.62 10.57
CA ASN A 114 17.92 -11.54 11.15
C ASN A 114 16.55 -11.37 10.50
N GLU A 115 16.34 -11.90 9.28
CA GLU A 115 15.05 -11.85 8.55
C GLU A 115 14.10 -12.99 8.92
N THR A 116 14.62 -14.07 9.50
CA THR A 116 13.85 -15.31 9.75
C THR A 116 12.59 -15.06 10.58
N VAL A 117 12.67 -14.20 11.59
CA VAL A 117 11.50 -13.91 12.45
C VAL A 117 10.44 -13.10 11.68
N MET A 118 10.85 -12.12 10.91
CA MET A 118 9.96 -11.33 10.04
C MET A 118 9.27 -12.23 9.02
N LEU A 119 10.00 -13.08 8.32
CA LEU A 119 9.45 -14.06 7.39
C LEU A 119 8.41 -14.97 8.06
N ASN A 120 8.70 -15.52 9.24
CA ASN A 120 7.76 -16.37 9.98
C ASN A 120 6.46 -15.63 10.33
N ARG A 121 6.52 -14.30 10.61
CA ARG A 121 5.32 -13.50 10.85
C ARG A 121 4.51 -13.31 9.58
N MET A 122 5.18 -13.03 8.46
CA MET A 122 4.52 -12.90 7.15
C MET A 122 3.86 -14.23 6.73
N GLU A 123 4.56 -15.36 6.82
CA GLU A 123 3.97 -16.68 6.54
C GLU A 123 2.76 -16.99 7.43
N THR A 124 2.82 -16.62 8.72
CA THR A 124 1.69 -16.79 9.63
C THR A 124 0.47 -16.01 9.15
N ILE A 125 0.67 -14.78 8.69
CA ILE A 125 -0.42 -13.95 8.14
C ILE A 125 -0.95 -14.57 6.84
N CYS A 126 -0.10 -14.97 5.90
CA CYS A 126 -0.52 -15.63 4.66
C CYS A 126 -1.36 -16.89 4.91
N ARG A 127 -0.95 -17.72 5.87
CA ARG A 127 -1.62 -19.00 6.16
C ARG A 127 -2.86 -18.88 7.03
N ARG A 128 -2.93 -17.92 7.93
CA ARG A 128 -3.93 -17.85 9.02
C ARG A 128 -4.63 -16.50 9.13
N GLY A 129 -4.25 -15.53 8.31
CA GLY A 129 -4.79 -14.17 8.37
C GLY A 129 -6.29 -14.11 8.10
N ALA A 130 -6.79 -14.93 7.18
CA ALA A 130 -8.21 -14.98 6.82
C ALA A 130 -9.11 -15.24 8.04
N GLY A 131 -8.72 -16.12 8.97
CA GLY A 131 -9.45 -16.37 10.21
C GLY A 131 -9.49 -15.17 11.18
N ARG A 132 -8.73 -14.11 10.89
CA ARG A 132 -8.70 -12.83 11.63
C ARG A 132 -9.21 -11.65 10.83
N GLY A 133 -9.79 -11.93 9.65
CA GLY A 133 -10.26 -10.90 8.73
C GLY A 133 -9.16 -10.24 7.90
N ILE A 134 -7.93 -10.74 7.91
CA ILE A 134 -6.82 -10.19 7.14
C ILE A 134 -6.79 -10.83 5.76
N GLY A 135 -7.13 -10.06 4.71
CA GLY A 135 -6.80 -10.41 3.33
C GLY A 135 -5.38 -9.94 3.00
N VAL A 136 -4.67 -10.68 2.16
CA VAL A 136 -3.27 -10.36 1.80
C VAL A 136 -3.14 -10.19 0.29
N VAL A 137 -2.46 -9.13 -0.14
CA VAL A 137 -1.99 -8.93 -1.52
C VAL A 137 -0.48 -8.82 -1.50
N LEU A 138 0.19 -9.76 -2.15
CA LEU A 138 1.64 -9.74 -2.32
C LEU A 138 1.96 -9.21 -3.71
N VAL A 139 2.71 -8.12 -3.80
CA VAL A 139 3.19 -7.54 -5.06
C VAL A 139 4.69 -7.75 -5.13
N SER A 140 5.18 -8.37 -6.20
CA SER A 140 6.62 -8.54 -6.42
C SER A 140 6.93 -8.50 -7.91
N GLN A 141 8.03 -7.87 -8.25
CA GLN A 141 8.62 -7.91 -9.59
C GLN A 141 9.53 -9.13 -9.78
N ARG A 142 9.85 -9.83 -8.68
CA ARG A 142 10.80 -10.94 -8.63
C ARG A 142 10.17 -12.15 -7.93
N SER A 143 9.30 -12.86 -8.64
CA SER A 143 8.58 -14.02 -8.09
C SER A 143 9.52 -15.07 -7.50
N ALA A 144 10.71 -15.24 -8.09
CA ALA A 144 11.73 -16.17 -7.60
C ALA A 144 12.35 -15.77 -6.26
N ALA A 145 12.30 -14.49 -5.90
CA ALA A 145 12.81 -13.98 -4.63
C ALA A 145 11.77 -14.04 -3.51
N LEU A 146 10.50 -14.23 -3.84
CA LEU A 146 9.41 -14.36 -2.87
C LEU A 146 9.36 -15.77 -2.27
N HIS A 147 9.18 -15.84 -0.96
CA HIS A 147 9.14 -17.12 -0.24
C HIS A 147 7.98 -18.01 -0.70
N LYS A 148 8.30 -19.26 -1.05
CA LYS A 148 7.33 -20.24 -1.59
C LYS A 148 6.18 -20.51 -0.63
N GLY A 149 6.44 -20.51 0.69
CA GLY A 149 5.43 -20.69 1.72
C GLY A 149 4.36 -19.59 1.73
N CYS A 150 4.69 -18.37 1.28
CA CYS A 150 3.73 -17.29 1.08
C CYS A 150 3.04 -17.41 -0.28
N LEU A 151 3.80 -17.66 -1.35
CA LEU A 151 3.28 -17.78 -2.71
C LEU A 151 2.24 -18.90 -2.83
N SER A 152 2.48 -20.06 -2.22
CA SER A 152 1.58 -21.22 -2.25
C SER A 152 0.23 -20.98 -1.55
N GLN A 153 0.10 -19.94 -0.74
CA GLN A 153 -1.16 -19.58 -0.07
C GLN A 153 -2.03 -18.62 -0.89
N THR A 154 -1.57 -18.18 -2.07
CA THR A 154 -2.36 -17.28 -2.91
C THR A 154 -3.40 -18.04 -3.70
N GLU A 155 -4.65 -17.59 -3.63
CA GLU A 155 -5.80 -18.16 -4.34
C GLU A 155 -6.10 -17.43 -5.66
N LEU A 156 -5.53 -16.24 -5.82
CA LEU A 156 -5.66 -15.39 -7.01
C LEU A 156 -4.29 -14.89 -7.44
N MET A 157 -3.95 -15.14 -8.69
CA MET A 157 -2.74 -14.60 -9.33
C MET A 157 -3.11 -13.56 -10.38
N VAL A 158 -2.43 -12.42 -10.33
CA VAL A 158 -2.45 -11.38 -11.36
C VAL A 158 -1.06 -11.35 -12.01
N ALA A 159 -0.90 -12.09 -13.11
CA ALA A 159 0.39 -12.26 -13.76
C ALA A 159 0.56 -11.27 -14.91
N HIS A 160 1.53 -10.36 -14.79
CA HIS A 160 1.99 -9.51 -15.88
C HIS A 160 3.02 -10.23 -16.77
N GLN A 161 3.47 -9.56 -17.83
CA GLN A 161 4.53 -10.12 -18.69
C GLN A 161 5.75 -10.49 -17.84
N THR A 162 6.11 -11.78 -17.89
CA THR A 162 7.26 -12.34 -17.16
C THR A 162 8.15 -13.08 -18.13
N THR A 163 9.39 -12.61 -18.29
CA THR A 163 10.36 -13.16 -19.26
C THR A 163 11.55 -13.83 -18.59
N ALA A 164 11.91 -13.42 -17.37
CA ALA A 164 13.05 -13.97 -16.64
C ALA A 164 12.83 -15.46 -16.31
N PRO A 165 13.78 -16.35 -16.61
CA PRO A 165 13.62 -17.78 -16.39
C PRO A 165 13.29 -18.15 -14.94
N GLN A 166 14.00 -17.56 -13.98
CA GLN A 166 13.83 -17.85 -12.56
C GLN A 166 12.43 -17.50 -12.07
N ASP A 167 11.90 -16.34 -12.49
CA ASP A 167 10.55 -15.89 -12.11
C ASP A 167 9.48 -16.78 -12.76
N LYS A 168 9.71 -17.22 -13.99
CA LYS A 168 8.83 -18.21 -14.65
C LYS A 168 8.81 -19.54 -13.90
N ASP A 169 9.95 -20.01 -13.42
CA ASP A 169 10.03 -21.27 -12.68
C ASP A 169 9.26 -21.19 -11.35
N ALA A 170 9.36 -20.07 -10.62
CA ALA A 170 8.59 -19.85 -9.40
C ALA A 170 7.07 -19.81 -9.66
N ILE A 171 6.65 -19.11 -10.71
CA ILE A 171 5.25 -19.07 -11.13
C ILE A 171 4.78 -20.46 -11.59
N LYS A 172 5.61 -21.21 -12.31
CA LYS A 172 5.30 -22.56 -12.77
C LYS A 172 5.04 -23.53 -11.62
N GLU A 173 5.78 -23.43 -10.52
CA GLU A 173 5.51 -24.23 -9.33
C GLU A 173 4.08 -23.99 -8.82
N TRP A 174 3.66 -22.74 -8.68
CA TRP A 174 2.28 -22.42 -8.31
C TRP A 174 1.25 -22.96 -9.31
N VAL A 175 1.53 -22.82 -10.61
CA VAL A 175 0.63 -23.30 -11.69
C VAL A 175 0.49 -24.82 -11.68
N VAL A 176 1.55 -25.55 -11.30
CA VAL A 176 1.54 -27.03 -11.23
C VAL A 176 0.50 -27.52 -10.22
N ASP A 177 0.33 -26.83 -9.11
CA ASP A 177 -0.59 -27.22 -8.05
C ASP A 177 -2.06 -26.87 -8.38
N HIS A 178 -2.29 -26.01 -9.40
CA HIS A 178 -3.61 -25.42 -9.66
C HIS A 178 -4.22 -25.74 -11.04
N ALA A 179 -3.49 -26.44 -11.93
CA ALA A 179 -3.97 -26.70 -13.29
C ALA A 179 -3.54 -28.03 -13.87
N ASP A 180 -4.27 -28.51 -14.87
CA ASP A 180 -3.85 -29.60 -15.74
C ASP A 180 -2.70 -29.20 -16.68
N LYS A 181 -2.13 -30.16 -17.39
CA LYS A 181 -0.96 -29.96 -18.23
C LYS A 181 -1.23 -28.96 -19.37
N GLU A 182 -2.39 -29.05 -20.00
CA GLU A 182 -2.75 -28.21 -21.16
C GLU A 182 -2.87 -26.74 -20.77
N ARG A 183 -3.57 -26.45 -19.67
CA ARG A 183 -3.71 -25.08 -19.13
C ARG A 183 -2.37 -24.50 -18.67
N ARG A 184 -1.50 -25.34 -18.09
CA ARG A 184 -0.13 -24.91 -17.72
C ARG A 184 0.68 -24.44 -18.91
N GLU A 185 0.68 -25.23 -20.00
CA GLU A 185 1.42 -24.93 -21.22
C GLU A 185 0.88 -23.64 -21.88
N GLU A 186 -0.43 -23.50 -21.95
CA GLU A 186 -1.11 -22.29 -22.45
C GLU A 186 -0.65 -21.06 -21.65
N PHE A 187 -0.80 -21.10 -20.32
CA PHE A 187 -0.43 -20.00 -19.43
C PHE A 187 1.05 -19.63 -19.57
N MET A 188 1.97 -20.60 -19.47
CA MET A 188 3.41 -20.35 -19.53
C MET A 188 3.86 -19.80 -20.89
N ASN A 189 3.19 -20.17 -21.97
CA ASN A 189 3.44 -19.59 -23.29
C ASN A 189 2.89 -18.16 -23.40
N ARG A 190 1.72 -17.90 -22.80
CA ARG A 190 1.05 -16.60 -22.91
C ARG A 190 1.72 -15.52 -22.05
N ILE A 191 2.12 -15.85 -20.82
CA ILE A 191 2.72 -14.91 -19.86
C ILE A 191 3.98 -14.22 -20.41
N THR A 192 4.73 -14.87 -21.29
CA THR A 192 5.94 -14.30 -21.90
C THR A 192 5.64 -13.29 -23.02
N LYS A 193 4.42 -13.28 -23.55
CA LYS A 193 4.00 -12.52 -24.73
C LYS A 193 2.90 -11.50 -24.43
N LEU A 194 2.57 -11.27 -23.14
CA LEU A 194 1.55 -10.30 -22.76
C LEU A 194 1.95 -8.90 -23.22
N PRO A 195 1.05 -8.15 -23.85
CA PRO A 195 1.27 -6.75 -24.15
C PRO A 195 1.43 -5.90 -22.88
N GLN A 196 2.13 -4.79 -23.00
CA GLN A 196 2.23 -3.83 -21.88
C GLN A 196 0.82 -3.35 -21.45
N GLY A 197 0.57 -3.32 -20.15
CA GLY A 197 -0.72 -2.91 -19.60
C GLY A 197 -1.78 -4.00 -19.60
N THR A 198 -1.40 -5.26 -19.86
CA THR A 198 -2.27 -6.42 -19.70
C THR A 198 -1.76 -7.36 -18.61
N ALA A 199 -2.65 -8.19 -18.08
CA ALA A 199 -2.33 -9.24 -17.13
C ALA A 199 -3.24 -10.44 -17.35
N ILE A 200 -2.81 -11.63 -16.92
CA ILE A 200 -3.68 -12.78 -16.75
C ILE A 200 -4.18 -12.78 -15.32
N LEU A 201 -5.49 -12.76 -15.14
CA LEU A 201 -6.19 -12.92 -13.88
C LEU A 201 -6.59 -14.38 -13.75
N TRP A 202 -6.02 -15.08 -12.77
CA TRP A 202 -6.25 -16.50 -12.60
C TRP A 202 -6.53 -16.86 -11.14
N SER A 203 -7.70 -17.44 -10.90
CA SER A 203 -8.13 -17.97 -9.62
C SER A 203 -8.88 -19.29 -9.85
N PRO A 204 -8.20 -20.44 -9.76
CA PRO A 204 -8.78 -21.73 -10.14
C PRO A 204 -9.83 -22.24 -9.17
N SER A 205 -9.67 -21.99 -7.86
CA SER A 205 -10.51 -22.61 -6.82
C SER A 205 -11.51 -21.65 -6.18
N TRP A 206 -11.17 -20.35 -6.10
CA TRP A 206 -12.00 -19.37 -5.39
C TRP A 206 -13.00 -18.68 -6.32
N LEU A 207 -12.53 -18.05 -7.41
CA LEU A 207 -13.39 -17.31 -8.34
C LEU A 207 -13.68 -18.09 -9.63
N GLU A 208 -12.99 -19.19 -9.86
CA GLU A 208 -13.08 -20.05 -11.05
C GLU A 208 -12.88 -19.25 -12.36
N ILE A 209 -11.94 -18.30 -12.35
CA ILE A 209 -11.65 -17.42 -13.49
C ILE A 209 -10.26 -17.66 -14.05
N TYR A 210 -10.15 -17.51 -15.37
CA TYR A 210 -8.91 -17.43 -16.13
C TYR A 210 -9.15 -16.46 -17.29
N GLU A 211 -8.67 -15.23 -17.15
CA GLU A 211 -8.96 -14.17 -18.11
C GLU A 211 -7.72 -13.30 -18.36
N GLU A 212 -7.52 -12.90 -19.62
CA GLU A 212 -6.60 -11.81 -19.97
C GLU A 212 -7.32 -10.48 -19.84
N VAL A 213 -6.83 -9.58 -19.00
CA VAL A 213 -7.46 -8.31 -18.67
C VAL A 213 -6.57 -7.12 -19.00
N GLY A 214 -7.16 -6.04 -19.47
CA GLY A 214 -6.49 -4.76 -19.60
C GLY A 214 -6.45 -4.03 -18.27
N ILE A 215 -5.26 -3.61 -17.83
CA ILE A 215 -5.09 -2.85 -16.60
C ILE A 215 -5.38 -1.37 -16.86
N ARG A 216 -6.37 -0.82 -16.17
CA ARG A 216 -6.72 0.60 -16.26
C ARG A 216 -5.59 1.48 -15.70
N ARG A 217 -5.45 2.66 -16.26
CA ARG A 217 -4.56 3.67 -15.69
C ARG A 217 -5.03 4.04 -14.28
N LYS A 218 -4.07 4.26 -13.38
CA LYS A 218 -4.39 4.71 -12.02
C LYS A 218 -5.02 6.11 -12.05
N GLU A 219 -6.00 6.31 -11.17
CA GLU A 219 -6.74 7.55 -11.01
C GLU A 219 -6.06 8.51 -10.02
N THR A 220 -4.99 8.04 -9.38
CA THR A 220 -4.17 8.77 -8.43
C THR A 220 -2.84 9.18 -9.05
N TYR A 221 -2.13 10.09 -8.41
CA TYR A 221 -0.84 10.58 -8.89
C TYR A 221 0.18 9.45 -9.01
N ASP A 222 0.97 9.48 -10.10
CA ASP A 222 2.05 8.52 -10.32
C ASP A 222 3.32 8.93 -9.58
N SER A 223 3.44 8.47 -8.33
CA SER A 223 4.58 8.76 -7.45
C SER A 223 5.82 7.90 -7.72
N GLY A 224 5.62 6.72 -8.33
CA GLY A 224 6.70 5.78 -8.69
C GLY A 224 7.35 6.04 -10.07
N ASP A 225 6.94 7.10 -10.81
CA ASP A 225 7.52 7.39 -12.12
C ASP A 225 8.98 7.85 -11.97
N ALA A 226 9.90 7.07 -12.53
CA ALA A 226 11.34 7.39 -12.50
C ALA A 226 11.65 8.70 -13.22
N PRO A 227 12.60 9.52 -12.73
CA PRO A 227 13.05 10.70 -13.43
C PRO A 227 13.56 10.35 -14.84
N ARG A 228 12.98 10.97 -15.87
CA ARG A 228 13.41 10.77 -17.26
C ARG A 228 14.21 11.99 -17.74
N VAL A 229 15.31 11.74 -18.45
CA VAL A 229 16.12 12.80 -19.07
C VAL A 229 15.22 13.67 -19.95
N GLY A 230 15.25 15.00 -19.73
CA GLY A 230 14.46 15.97 -20.49
C GLY A 230 12.99 16.13 -20.06
N LYS A 231 12.50 15.39 -19.07
CA LYS A 231 11.18 15.63 -18.47
C LYS A 231 11.32 16.13 -17.03
N ARG A 232 10.96 17.39 -16.77
CA ARG A 232 10.76 17.85 -15.39
C ARG A 232 9.56 17.10 -14.81
N ARG A 233 9.71 16.51 -13.61
CA ARG A 233 8.56 16.07 -12.80
C ARG A 233 7.63 17.28 -12.67
N LYS A 234 6.35 17.11 -12.99
CA LYS A 234 5.34 18.12 -12.67
C LYS A 234 5.38 18.35 -11.16
N ALA A 235 5.53 19.61 -10.73
CA ALA A 235 5.51 19.93 -9.32
C ALA A 235 4.18 19.47 -8.75
N HIS A 236 4.22 18.61 -7.73
CA HIS A 236 3.03 18.22 -6.98
C HIS A 236 2.61 19.42 -6.14
N GLN A 237 1.49 20.04 -6.50
CA GLN A 237 0.82 21.02 -5.64
C GLN A 237 -0.07 20.22 -4.67
N GLY A 238 0.57 19.56 -3.69
CA GLY A 238 -0.15 18.77 -2.70
C GLY A 238 -1.16 19.63 -1.95
N ALA A 239 -2.43 19.23 -1.98
CA ALA A 239 -3.37 19.71 -0.98
C ALA A 239 -2.82 19.22 0.38
N ARG A 240 -2.32 20.14 1.19
CA ARG A 240 -2.04 19.87 2.59
C ARG A 240 -3.33 19.36 3.22
N PRO A 241 -3.31 18.30 4.03
CA PRO A 241 -4.48 17.97 4.84
C PRO A 241 -4.88 19.24 5.58
N GLY A 242 -6.18 19.56 5.59
CA GLY A 242 -6.69 20.79 6.15
C GLY A 242 -6.06 21.04 7.52
N GLY A 243 -5.26 22.11 7.59
CA GLY A 243 -4.59 22.48 8.81
C GLY A 243 -5.63 22.63 9.91
N SER A 244 -5.47 21.95 11.00
CA SER A 244 -6.06 22.31 12.27
C SER A 244 -5.74 23.79 12.47
N ARG A 245 -6.77 24.65 12.42
CA ARG A 245 -6.63 26.05 12.81
C ARG A 245 -6.04 26.03 14.21
N THR A 246 -4.86 26.59 14.37
CA THR A 246 -4.30 26.83 15.69
C THR A 246 -5.28 27.74 16.46
N PRO A 247 -5.45 27.58 17.78
CA PRO A 247 -6.37 28.39 18.58
C PRO A 247 -6.10 29.90 18.53
N GLU A 248 -4.97 30.35 18.03
CA GLU A 248 -4.61 31.77 17.90
C GLU A 248 -5.29 32.52 16.75
N GLU A 249 -5.84 31.85 15.74
CA GLU A 249 -6.54 32.52 14.64
C GLU A 249 -8.03 32.75 14.91
N ALA A 250 -8.56 32.30 16.05
CA ALA A 250 -9.96 32.46 16.42
C ALA A 250 -10.25 33.73 17.26
N HIS A 251 -9.22 34.51 17.64
CA HIS A 251 -9.37 35.68 18.51
C HIS A 251 -9.17 37.04 17.80
N GLY A 252 -9.18 37.10 16.49
CA GLY A 252 -8.83 38.28 15.74
C GLY A 252 -9.94 38.87 14.85
N ARG A 253 -11.23 38.72 15.21
CA ARG A 253 -12.32 39.46 14.51
C ARG A 253 -13.54 39.61 15.42
N ASP A 254 -13.42 40.43 16.41
CA ASP A 254 -14.62 41.01 17.08
C ASP A 254 -14.22 42.26 17.85
N ASP A 255 -13.77 43.30 17.19
CA ASP A 255 -13.66 44.66 17.72
C ASP A 255 -13.52 45.66 16.59
N ARG A 256 -14.60 45.91 15.83
CA ARG A 256 -14.80 47.13 15.06
C ARG A 256 -16.23 47.16 14.48
N GLU A 257 -17.19 47.46 15.33
CA GLU A 257 -18.44 48.16 14.93
C GLU A 257 -19.07 48.67 16.20
N GLY A 258 -18.82 49.95 16.48
CA GLY A 258 -19.48 50.67 17.56
C GLY A 258 -18.84 52.01 17.75
N GLU A 259 -19.09 52.95 16.84
CA GLU A 259 -19.10 54.38 17.10
C GLU A 259 -19.36 55.13 15.77
N ALA A 260 -20.55 55.56 15.54
CA ALA A 260 -20.83 56.86 14.90
C ALA A 260 -22.32 57.06 14.72
N GLY A 261 -22.88 58.06 15.36
CA GLY A 261 -24.08 58.65 14.94
C GLY A 261 -24.97 59.20 16.07
N GLY A 262 -24.45 60.13 16.81
CA GLY A 262 -25.25 60.95 17.72
C GLY A 262 -26.00 62.04 16.94
N SER A 263 -27.17 62.31 17.46
CA SER A 263 -27.89 63.58 17.58
C SER A 263 -28.14 64.42 16.34
N GLU A 264 -29.40 64.69 16.08
CA GLU A 264 -29.86 66.09 16.19
C GLU A 264 -31.40 66.17 16.33
N VAL A 265 -31.80 66.69 17.44
CA VAL A 265 -33.18 67.21 17.71
C VAL A 265 -33.22 68.61 17.24
N ALA A 266 -34.30 69.04 16.59
CA ALA A 266 -34.73 70.43 16.60
C ALA A 266 -36.21 70.54 16.42
N PRO A 267 -36.81 71.60 16.97
CA PRO A 267 -38.22 71.62 17.41
C PRO A 267 -39.11 72.45 16.50
N SER A 268 -40.35 72.15 16.51
CA SER A 268 -41.54 73.07 16.52
C SER A 268 -42.82 72.25 16.43
#